data_5421dbe9e25b88ad302a1041a6bc1239
#
_entry.id   5421dbe9e25b88ad302a1041a6bc1239
#
_cell.length_a   1.000
_cell.length_b   1.000
_cell.length_c   1.000
_cell.angle_alpha   90.00
_cell.angle_beta   90.00
_cell.angle_gamma   90.00
#
_symmetry.space_group_name_H-M   'P 1'
#
loop_
_entity.id
_entity.type
_entity.pdbx_description
1 polymer ?
#
loop_
_entity_poly.entity_id
_entity_poly.type
_entity_poly.pdbx_seq_one_letter_code
_entity_poly.pdbx_strand_id
1 'polypeptide(L)'
;MGHTKTRFCLQSCVTPLKYAVAVSELGTDRVHQYVGKEPSGLRYDTLSLDEEGIPHNPMVNAGAIVISSLIRMGCKKAEKFDYVLDYLKKMAGNEYVGFSNTTFQLEKETGDRNYAIGYYLKDKKCFPPGADMTAALDLYFQLCSVEVTCESGSVMAATLANGGICPITGECVLSDEAVRNTLSLMHSCGMYDFSGEFAFHVGLPAKSAVSGAILLVVPNVMGVMCLSPPLDKGGNSTRGIGFCQELVSLFNFHNYDNLLHCTRKMDPRREGIEVRNKTVVNLLFAAYSGDISALRRFALSAMDMEQKDYDSRTALHVAAAEGHLEVVKFLVEACRVNPFVKDRWGNIALDDATQFNHLEVVKLLKDYQDAYILGSSQARKAAENLSKENLESMV
;
A
#
# COMPACT_ATOMS: atom_id res chain seq x y z
N MET A 1 -9.76 -1.88 13.24
CA MET A 1 -9.84 -1.07 14.48
C MET A 1 -11.19 -0.37 14.51
N GLY A 2 -11.82 -0.19 15.68
CA GLY A 2 -13.13 0.42 15.81
C GLY A 2 -14.28 -0.50 15.37
N HIS A 3 -15.39 0.11 14.94
CA HIS A 3 -16.63 -0.60 14.59
C HIS A 3 -16.64 -1.03 13.12
N THR A 4 -15.81 -2.01 12.74
CA THR A 4 -15.59 -2.44 11.33
C THR A 4 -16.84 -3.02 10.66
N LYS A 5 -17.82 -3.48 11.44
CA LYS A 5 -19.08 -4.07 10.97
C LYS A 5 -20.23 -3.05 10.83
N THR A 6 -19.99 -1.78 11.11
CA THR A 6 -20.98 -0.72 10.87
C THR A 6 -21.25 -0.62 9.37
N ARG A 7 -22.53 -0.63 8.99
CA ARG A 7 -22.96 -0.49 7.60
C ARG A 7 -22.97 0.98 7.20
N PHE A 8 -22.54 1.26 5.97
CA PHE A 8 -22.57 2.58 5.36
C PHE A 8 -22.65 2.48 3.84
N CYS A 9 -23.14 3.55 3.19
CA CYS A 9 -23.19 3.58 1.74
C CYS A 9 -21.84 3.93 1.13
N LEU A 10 -21.47 3.21 0.07
CA LEU A 10 -20.21 3.41 -0.67
C LEU A 10 -20.09 4.82 -1.24
N GLN A 11 -21.20 5.40 -1.68
CA GLN A 11 -21.21 6.69 -2.36
C GLN A 11 -20.17 6.70 -3.50
N SER A 12 -19.37 7.74 -3.62
CA SER A 12 -18.36 7.84 -4.67
C SER A 12 -17.27 6.76 -4.64
N CYS A 13 -17.12 6.00 -3.56
CA CYS A 13 -16.20 4.85 -3.53
C CYS A 13 -16.63 3.70 -4.46
N VAL A 14 -17.89 3.67 -4.92
CA VAL A 14 -18.33 2.69 -5.94
C VAL A 14 -17.79 3.04 -7.34
N THR A 15 -17.40 4.28 -7.57
CA THR A 15 -17.02 4.76 -8.91
C THR A 15 -15.85 3.99 -9.54
N PRO A 16 -14.69 3.79 -8.87
CA PRO A 16 -13.63 2.97 -9.43
C PRO A 16 -14.05 1.52 -9.65
N LEU A 17 -14.90 0.96 -8.78
CA LEU A 17 -15.35 -0.42 -8.87
C LEU A 17 -16.24 -0.63 -10.11
N LYS A 18 -17.22 0.25 -10.33
CA LYS A 18 -18.06 0.17 -11.53
C LYS A 18 -17.30 0.49 -12.83
N TYR A 19 -16.29 1.37 -12.77
CA TYR A 19 -15.41 1.61 -13.91
C TYR A 19 -14.63 0.35 -14.27
N ALA A 20 -14.06 -0.36 -13.28
CA ALA A 20 -13.38 -1.63 -13.50
C ALA A 20 -14.31 -2.68 -14.15
N VAL A 21 -15.58 -2.74 -13.72
CA VAL A 21 -16.60 -3.61 -14.33
C VAL A 21 -16.86 -3.22 -15.78
N ALA A 22 -17.02 -1.92 -16.07
CA ALA A 22 -17.26 -1.43 -17.43
C ALA A 22 -16.09 -1.73 -18.38
N VAL A 23 -14.84 -1.55 -17.90
CA VAL A 23 -13.62 -1.88 -18.68
C VAL A 23 -13.50 -3.39 -18.89
N SER A 24 -13.79 -4.20 -17.87
CA SER A 24 -13.78 -5.67 -18.01
C SER A 24 -14.81 -6.18 -19.01
N GLU A 25 -15.96 -5.48 -19.15
CA GLU A 25 -17.02 -5.85 -20.10
C GLU A 25 -16.73 -5.36 -21.53
N LEU A 26 -16.31 -4.11 -21.69
CA LEU A 26 -16.27 -3.41 -22.98
C LEU A 26 -14.86 -3.22 -23.55
N GLY A 27 -13.84 -3.37 -22.71
CA GLY A 27 -12.47 -3.01 -23.03
C GLY A 27 -12.17 -1.51 -22.85
N THR A 28 -10.90 -1.19 -22.66
CA THR A 28 -10.42 0.17 -22.39
C THR A 28 -10.77 1.16 -23.49
N ASP A 29 -10.48 0.79 -24.74
CA ASP A 29 -10.67 1.71 -25.90
C ASP A 29 -12.14 2.11 -26.08
N ARG A 30 -13.05 1.19 -25.84
CA ARG A 30 -14.47 1.48 -25.95
C ARG A 30 -14.98 2.42 -24.87
N VAL A 31 -14.55 2.20 -23.62
CA VAL A 31 -14.94 3.04 -22.50
C VAL A 31 -14.40 4.47 -22.69
N HIS A 32 -13.15 4.59 -23.13
CA HIS A 32 -12.47 5.88 -23.27
C HIS A 32 -12.82 6.66 -24.56
N GLN A 33 -13.74 6.14 -25.39
CA GLN A 33 -14.44 6.96 -26.38
C GLN A 33 -15.44 7.94 -25.77
N TYR A 34 -15.86 7.72 -24.51
CA TYR A 34 -16.91 8.48 -23.84
C TYR A 34 -16.44 9.20 -22.59
N VAL A 35 -15.26 8.91 -22.08
CA VAL A 35 -14.70 9.51 -20.86
C VAL A 35 -13.18 9.61 -20.97
N GLY A 36 -12.61 10.74 -20.61
CA GLY A 36 -11.17 10.99 -20.61
C GLY A 36 -10.44 10.28 -19.48
N LYS A 37 -9.17 10.64 -19.28
CA LYS A 37 -8.24 10.02 -18.32
C LYS A 37 -7.54 11.04 -17.44
N GLU A 38 -7.76 12.35 -17.68
CA GLU A 38 -7.02 13.42 -17.03
C GLU A 38 -7.78 14.06 -15.86
N PRO A 39 -7.07 14.53 -14.84
CA PRO A 39 -7.67 15.36 -13.80
C PRO A 39 -8.32 16.63 -14.38
N SER A 40 -9.51 16.99 -13.88
CA SER A 40 -10.20 18.19 -14.35
C SER A 40 -9.58 19.50 -13.86
N GLY A 41 -8.83 19.48 -12.74
CA GLY A 41 -8.41 20.68 -12.03
C GLY A 41 -9.57 21.52 -11.45
N LEU A 42 -10.78 20.95 -11.44
CA LEU A 42 -12.03 21.57 -11.00
C LEU A 42 -12.73 20.69 -9.98
N ARG A 43 -13.72 21.25 -9.27
CA ARG A 43 -14.56 20.44 -8.36
C ARG A 43 -15.24 19.29 -9.11
N TYR A 44 -15.35 18.16 -8.44
CA TYR A 44 -15.89 16.89 -8.98
C TYR A 44 -17.32 16.99 -9.53
N ASP A 45 -18.10 18.02 -9.14
CA ASP A 45 -19.47 18.27 -9.53
C ASP A 45 -19.62 19.46 -10.49
N THR A 46 -18.54 19.95 -11.10
CA THR A 46 -18.54 21.05 -12.04
C THR A 46 -19.10 20.60 -13.40
N LEU A 47 -19.87 21.48 -14.04
CA LEU A 47 -20.37 21.31 -15.40
C LEU A 47 -19.25 21.67 -16.40
N SER A 48 -18.34 20.75 -16.64
CA SER A 48 -17.21 20.94 -17.56
C SER A 48 -16.92 19.66 -18.32
N LEU A 49 -16.38 19.81 -19.51
CA LEU A 49 -15.88 18.76 -20.38
C LEU A 49 -14.45 19.12 -20.77
N ASP A 50 -13.71 18.14 -21.25
CA ASP A 50 -12.37 18.36 -21.81
C ASP A 50 -12.44 19.01 -23.23
N GLU A 51 -11.28 19.16 -23.86
CA GLU A 51 -11.15 19.74 -25.19
C GLU A 51 -11.82 18.90 -26.29
N GLU A 52 -11.99 17.59 -26.06
CA GLU A 52 -12.66 16.66 -26.97
C GLU A 52 -14.19 16.66 -26.77
N GLY A 53 -14.69 17.36 -25.77
CA GLY A 53 -16.11 17.46 -25.44
C GLY A 53 -16.66 16.26 -24.68
N ILE A 54 -15.81 15.51 -23.96
CA ILE A 54 -16.18 14.39 -23.10
C ILE A 54 -15.82 14.68 -21.63
N PRO A 55 -16.39 13.98 -20.64
CA PRO A 55 -16.00 14.13 -19.23
C PRO A 55 -14.51 13.83 -19.02
N HIS A 56 -13.82 14.64 -18.23
CA HIS A 56 -12.37 14.56 -18.01
C HIS A 56 -11.87 13.19 -17.55
N ASN A 57 -12.59 12.54 -16.65
CA ASN A 57 -12.25 11.21 -16.15
C ASN A 57 -13.45 10.52 -15.47
N PRO A 58 -13.41 9.21 -15.20
CA PRO A 58 -14.49 8.47 -14.56
C PRO A 58 -14.77 8.84 -13.09
N MET A 59 -13.83 9.51 -12.39
CA MET A 59 -13.92 9.78 -10.95
C MET A 59 -14.72 11.03 -10.62
N VAL A 60 -14.93 11.94 -11.59
CA VAL A 60 -15.85 13.07 -11.47
C VAL A 60 -17.30 12.64 -11.77
N ASN A 61 -18.29 13.38 -11.26
CA ASN A 61 -19.69 13.01 -11.40
C ASN A 61 -20.14 12.85 -12.86
N ALA A 62 -19.71 13.73 -13.74
CA ALA A 62 -20.01 13.66 -15.19
C ALA A 62 -19.53 12.33 -15.79
N GLY A 63 -18.27 11.95 -15.56
CA GLY A 63 -17.72 10.69 -16.03
C GLY A 63 -18.38 9.47 -15.37
N ALA A 64 -18.65 9.56 -14.08
CA ALA A 64 -19.32 8.49 -13.34
C ALA A 64 -20.75 8.20 -13.87
N ILE A 65 -21.49 9.24 -14.28
CA ILE A 65 -22.82 9.10 -14.90
C ILE A 65 -22.69 8.47 -16.30
N VAL A 66 -21.72 8.93 -17.11
CA VAL A 66 -21.48 8.35 -18.44
C VAL A 66 -21.10 6.87 -18.34
N ILE A 67 -20.21 6.47 -17.41
CA ILE A 67 -19.88 5.06 -17.16
C ILE A 67 -21.13 4.23 -16.85
N SER A 68 -22.06 4.78 -16.02
CA SER A 68 -23.31 4.07 -15.72
C SER A 68 -24.18 3.81 -16.97
N SER A 69 -24.07 4.66 -17.99
CA SER A 69 -24.80 4.48 -19.27
C SER A 69 -24.20 3.38 -20.15
N LEU A 70 -22.90 3.11 -20.00
CA LEU A 70 -22.17 2.12 -20.79
C LEU A 70 -22.41 0.67 -20.34
N ILE A 71 -22.67 0.47 -19.03
CA ILE A 71 -22.84 -0.87 -18.45
C ILE A 71 -24.10 -1.54 -19.03
N ARG A 72 -23.93 -2.78 -19.57
CA ARG A 72 -25.02 -3.62 -20.07
C ARG A 72 -26.03 -2.86 -20.94
N MET A 73 -25.54 -2.16 -21.95
CA MET A 73 -26.38 -1.41 -22.88
C MET A 73 -27.49 -2.31 -23.45
N GLY A 74 -28.71 -1.77 -23.51
CA GLY A 74 -29.88 -2.52 -24.02
C GLY A 74 -30.60 -3.41 -22.99
N CYS A 75 -30.01 -3.68 -21.81
CA CYS A 75 -30.67 -4.45 -20.74
C CYS A 75 -31.64 -3.58 -19.92
N LYS A 76 -32.56 -4.23 -19.20
CA LYS A 76 -33.49 -3.57 -18.28
C LYS A 76 -32.74 -2.98 -17.08
N LYS A 77 -33.31 -1.92 -16.47
CA LYS A 77 -32.69 -1.21 -15.32
C LYS A 77 -32.32 -2.16 -14.16
N ALA A 78 -33.22 -3.08 -13.79
CA ALA A 78 -32.97 -4.05 -12.73
C ALA A 78 -31.81 -4.99 -13.08
N GLU A 79 -31.75 -5.50 -14.28
CA GLU A 79 -30.69 -6.41 -14.75
C GLU A 79 -29.30 -5.71 -14.73
N LYS A 80 -29.25 -4.41 -15.02
CA LYS A 80 -28.01 -3.62 -14.94
C LYS A 80 -27.50 -3.50 -13.52
N PHE A 81 -28.42 -3.20 -12.59
CA PHE A 81 -28.09 -3.07 -11.17
C PHE A 81 -27.62 -4.41 -10.58
N ASP A 82 -28.39 -5.48 -10.81
CA ASP A 82 -28.04 -6.83 -10.32
C ASP A 82 -26.67 -7.27 -10.87
N TYR A 83 -26.41 -7.00 -12.14
CA TYR A 83 -25.12 -7.32 -12.77
C TYR A 83 -23.92 -6.66 -12.03
N VAL A 84 -23.99 -5.36 -11.77
CA VAL A 84 -22.90 -4.68 -11.05
C VAL A 84 -22.84 -5.14 -9.59
N LEU A 85 -24.01 -5.33 -8.95
CA LEU A 85 -24.06 -5.79 -7.55
C LEU A 85 -23.41 -7.17 -7.39
N ASP A 86 -23.60 -8.07 -8.36
CA ASP A 86 -22.96 -9.40 -8.37
C ASP A 86 -21.43 -9.29 -8.46
N TYR A 87 -20.91 -8.38 -9.31
CA TYR A 87 -19.48 -8.10 -9.33
C TYR A 87 -18.97 -7.58 -7.98
N LEU A 88 -19.70 -6.64 -7.36
CA LEU A 88 -19.33 -6.11 -6.05
C LEU A 88 -19.33 -7.19 -4.96
N LYS A 89 -20.30 -8.11 -4.97
CA LYS A 89 -20.33 -9.27 -4.06
C LYS A 89 -19.14 -10.21 -4.28
N LYS A 90 -18.80 -10.50 -5.51
CA LYS A 90 -17.63 -11.31 -5.85
C LYS A 90 -16.35 -10.64 -5.43
N MET A 91 -16.19 -9.33 -5.66
CA MET A 91 -15.04 -8.55 -5.20
C MET A 91 -14.94 -8.52 -3.67
N ALA A 92 -16.07 -8.55 -2.95
CA ALA A 92 -16.14 -8.61 -1.50
C ALA A 92 -15.91 -10.03 -0.93
N GLY A 93 -15.70 -11.05 -1.77
CA GLY A 93 -15.52 -12.43 -1.31
C GLY A 93 -16.73 -12.99 -0.57
N ASN A 94 -17.94 -12.59 -0.97
CA ASN A 94 -19.21 -12.89 -0.32
C ASN A 94 -19.41 -12.29 1.08
N GLU A 95 -18.55 -11.37 1.50
CA GLU A 95 -18.80 -10.51 2.67
C GLU A 95 -20.00 -9.60 2.41
N TYR A 96 -20.51 -8.94 3.45
CA TYR A 96 -21.73 -8.16 3.38
C TYR A 96 -21.69 -7.07 2.29
N VAL A 97 -22.61 -7.16 1.33
CA VAL A 97 -22.94 -6.14 0.34
C VAL A 97 -24.46 -6.04 0.25
N GLY A 98 -24.99 -4.90 0.67
CA GLY A 98 -26.43 -4.62 0.72
C GLY A 98 -26.82 -3.43 -0.14
N PHE A 99 -28.06 -2.96 0.06
CA PHE A 99 -28.63 -1.81 -0.63
C PHE A 99 -29.50 -0.99 0.33
N SER A 100 -29.29 0.33 0.35
CA SER A 100 -30.10 1.28 1.12
C SER A 100 -31.12 1.95 0.22
N ASN A 101 -32.36 1.47 0.26
CA ASN A 101 -33.45 2.12 -0.46
C ASN A 101 -33.69 3.55 0.03
N THR A 102 -33.53 3.79 1.34
CA THR A 102 -33.68 5.14 1.92
C THR A 102 -32.67 6.11 1.31
N THR A 103 -31.41 5.73 1.25
CA THR A 103 -30.37 6.56 0.63
C THR A 103 -30.63 6.77 -0.85
N PHE A 104 -31.06 5.73 -1.58
CA PHE A 104 -31.39 5.84 -3.00
C PHE A 104 -32.53 6.84 -3.26
N GLN A 105 -33.61 6.79 -2.48
CA GLN A 105 -34.72 7.75 -2.64
C GLN A 105 -34.23 9.18 -2.32
N LEU A 106 -33.47 9.36 -1.23
CA LEU A 106 -32.93 10.65 -0.85
C LEU A 106 -32.00 11.22 -1.95
N GLU A 107 -31.12 10.41 -2.52
CA GLU A 107 -30.24 10.81 -3.61
C GLU A 107 -31.01 11.25 -4.87
N LYS A 108 -32.14 10.62 -5.16
CA LYS A 108 -33.02 11.02 -6.26
C LYS A 108 -33.76 12.33 -5.98
N GLU A 109 -34.23 12.52 -4.76
CA GLU A 109 -35.00 13.70 -4.36
C GLU A 109 -34.10 14.94 -4.25
N THR A 110 -32.87 14.79 -3.81
CA THR A 110 -31.91 15.89 -3.59
C THR A 110 -30.85 16.03 -4.68
N GLY A 111 -30.95 15.23 -5.74
CA GLY A 111 -29.92 15.06 -6.77
C GLY A 111 -29.91 16.13 -7.86
N ASP A 112 -30.49 17.32 -7.66
CA ASP A 112 -30.61 18.39 -8.67
C ASP A 112 -29.32 18.65 -9.43
N ARG A 113 -28.19 18.66 -8.73
CA ARG A 113 -26.88 18.87 -9.35
C ARG A 113 -26.52 17.75 -10.35
N ASN A 114 -26.80 16.50 -10.00
CA ASN A 114 -26.54 15.36 -10.88
C ASN A 114 -27.51 15.32 -12.07
N TYR A 115 -28.77 15.74 -11.88
CA TYR A 115 -29.70 15.92 -12.99
C TYR A 115 -29.23 17.05 -13.94
N ALA A 116 -28.76 18.18 -13.40
CA ALA A 116 -28.19 19.26 -14.21
C ALA A 116 -26.99 18.79 -15.03
N ILE A 117 -26.07 17.99 -14.42
CA ILE A 117 -24.94 17.33 -15.12
C ILE A 117 -25.47 16.40 -16.22
N GLY A 118 -26.48 15.57 -15.92
CA GLY A 118 -27.07 14.64 -16.88
C GLY A 118 -27.67 15.36 -18.11
N TYR A 119 -28.41 16.46 -17.90
CA TYR A 119 -28.94 17.27 -19.01
C TYR A 119 -27.85 17.96 -19.81
N TYR A 120 -26.79 18.47 -19.16
CA TYR A 120 -25.61 19.04 -19.82
C TYR A 120 -24.91 17.99 -20.71
N LEU A 121 -24.66 16.78 -20.17
CA LEU A 121 -24.08 15.69 -20.92
C LEU A 121 -24.96 15.26 -22.12
N LYS A 122 -26.28 15.29 -21.96
CA LYS A 122 -27.22 14.98 -23.03
C LYS A 122 -27.17 16.04 -24.14
N ASP A 123 -27.16 17.33 -23.76
CA ASP A 123 -27.04 18.47 -24.72
C ASP A 123 -25.73 18.33 -25.51
N LYS A 124 -24.63 18.00 -24.85
CA LYS A 124 -23.29 17.82 -25.45
C LYS A 124 -23.09 16.49 -26.15
N LYS A 125 -24.11 15.60 -26.18
CA LYS A 125 -24.05 14.27 -26.81
C LYS A 125 -22.97 13.34 -26.28
N CYS A 126 -22.64 13.44 -24.99
CA CYS A 126 -21.61 12.62 -24.33
C CYS A 126 -22.06 11.16 -24.08
N PHE A 127 -23.34 10.86 -24.17
CA PHE A 127 -23.84 9.50 -24.01
C PHE A 127 -23.71 8.67 -25.29
N PRO A 128 -23.52 7.35 -25.19
CA PRO A 128 -23.53 6.46 -26.34
C PRO A 128 -24.89 6.48 -27.04
N PRO A 129 -24.94 6.21 -28.37
CA PRO A 129 -26.19 6.15 -29.12
C PRO A 129 -27.20 5.18 -28.47
N GLY A 130 -28.44 5.64 -28.29
CA GLY A 130 -29.52 4.86 -27.70
C GLY A 130 -29.50 4.77 -26.17
N ALA A 131 -28.57 5.42 -25.49
CA ALA A 131 -28.57 5.48 -24.03
C ALA A 131 -29.67 6.42 -23.49
N ASP A 132 -30.36 5.97 -22.45
CA ASP A 132 -31.32 6.80 -21.71
C ASP A 132 -30.62 7.46 -20.50
N MET A 133 -30.52 8.78 -20.53
CA MET A 133 -29.95 9.60 -19.46
C MET A 133 -30.59 9.31 -18.09
N THR A 134 -31.92 9.18 -18.07
CA THR A 134 -32.65 8.94 -16.80
C THR A 134 -32.31 7.56 -16.25
N ALA A 135 -32.17 6.55 -17.10
CA ALA A 135 -31.74 5.22 -16.68
C ALA A 135 -30.30 5.21 -16.20
N ALA A 136 -29.42 6.00 -16.80
CA ALA A 136 -28.02 6.15 -16.39
C ALA A 136 -27.93 6.81 -14.99
N LEU A 137 -28.72 7.86 -14.75
CA LEU A 137 -28.83 8.53 -13.44
C LEU A 137 -29.42 7.60 -12.38
N ASP A 138 -30.49 6.86 -12.70
CA ASP A 138 -31.09 5.90 -11.76
C ASP A 138 -30.03 4.86 -11.33
N LEU A 139 -29.29 4.28 -12.28
CA LEU A 139 -28.22 3.33 -11.95
C LEU A 139 -27.08 3.99 -11.14
N TYR A 140 -26.73 5.23 -11.48
CA TYR A 140 -25.73 5.99 -10.72
C TYR A 140 -26.14 6.14 -9.25
N PHE A 141 -27.37 6.58 -8.96
CA PHE A 141 -27.88 6.73 -7.60
C PHE A 141 -28.03 5.39 -6.89
N GLN A 142 -28.47 4.33 -7.59
CA GLN A 142 -28.54 2.99 -7.01
C GLN A 142 -27.15 2.51 -6.57
N LEU A 143 -26.13 2.65 -7.39
CA LEU A 143 -24.76 2.21 -7.07
C LEU A 143 -24.14 3.05 -5.94
N CYS A 144 -24.42 4.36 -5.86
CA CYS A 144 -24.02 5.19 -4.72
C CYS A 144 -24.66 4.72 -3.39
N SER A 145 -25.82 4.08 -3.46
CA SER A 145 -26.61 3.61 -2.31
C SER A 145 -26.33 2.14 -1.94
N VAL A 146 -25.32 1.51 -2.55
CA VAL A 146 -24.85 0.19 -2.13
C VAL A 146 -24.23 0.29 -0.75
N GLU A 147 -24.69 -0.56 0.17
CA GLU A 147 -24.19 -0.63 1.55
C GLU A 147 -23.09 -1.67 1.69
N VAL A 148 -22.06 -1.31 2.43
CA VAL A 148 -20.94 -2.17 2.78
C VAL A 148 -20.56 -1.99 4.25
N THR A 149 -19.63 -2.80 4.71
CA THR A 149 -18.88 -2.61 5.97
C THR A 149 -17.42 -2.28 5.64
N CYS A 150 -16.62 -1.86 6.63
CA CYS A 150 -15.19 -1.72 6.41
C CYS A 150 -14.54 -3.08 6.04
N GLU A 151 -15.08 -4.19 6.55
CA GLU A 151 -14.60 -5.55 6.24
C GLU A 151 -14.82 -5.87 4.75
N SER A 152 -16.06 -5.79 4.26
CA SER A 152 -16.35 -6.07 2.84
C SER A 152 -15.68 -5.07 1.89
N GLY A 153 -15.63 -3.79 2.25
CA GLY A 153 -14.95 -2.76 1.46
C GLY A 153 -13.44 -2.97 1.38
N SER A 154 -12.80 -3.44 2.46
CA SER A 154 -11.38 -3.77 2.44
C SER A 154 -11.07 -4.98 1.57
N VAL A 155 -11.96 -5.97 1.49
CA VAL A 155 -11.81 -7.11 0.57
C VAL A 155 -11.95 -6.66 -0.89
N MET A 156 -12.90 -5.75 -1.19
CA MET A 156 -13.00 -5.16 -2.53
C MET A 156 -11.70 -4.44 -2.92
N ALA A 157 -11.13 -3.64 -2.00
CA ALA A 157 -9.84 -2.99 -2.22
C ALA A 157 -8.70 -4.00 -2.37
N ALA A 158 -8.72 -5.08 -1.61
CA ALA A 158 -7.72 -6.16 -1.69
C ALA A 158 -7.84 -6.95 -3.01
N THR A 159 -9.03 -7.11 -3.56
CA THR A 159 -9.25 -7.67 -4.91
C THR A 159 -8.56 -6.81 -5.96
N LEU A 160 -8.66 -5.48 -5.87
CA LEU A 160 -7.89 -4.57 -6.74
C LEU A 160 -6.38 -4.67 -6.46
N ALA A 161 -5.95 -4.76 -5.20
CA ALA A 161 -4.53 -4.92 -4.85
C ALA A 161 -3.92 -6.21 -5.38
N ASN A 162 -4.74 -7.26 -5.52
CA ASN A 162 -4.35 -8.59 -5.99
C ASN A 162 -4.64 -8.83 -7.49
N GLY A 163 -4.61 -7.77 -8.30
CA GLY A 163 -4.75 -7.88 -9.75
C GLY A 163 -6.12 -8.35 -10.24
N GLY A 164 -7.20 -8.14 -9.47
CA GLY A 164 -8.57 -8.54 -9.82
C GLY A 164 -8.99 -9.91 -9.31
N ILE A 165 -8.12 -10.61 -8.61
CA ILE A 165 -8.40 -11.90 -7.98
C ILE A 165 -8.82 -11.67 -6.53
N CYS A 166 -10.02 -12.11 -6.16
CA CYS A 166 -10.49 -12.00 -4.78
C CYS A 166 -9.62 -12.85 -3.84
N PRO A 167 -9.00 -12.26 -2.81
CA PRO A 167 -8.09 -13.01 -1.93
C PRO A 167 -8.79 -14.03 -1.02
N ILE A 168 -10.12 -13.90 -0.83
CA ILE A 168 -10.90 -14.85 -0.01
C ILE A 168 -11.33 -16.06 -0.83
N THR A 169 -11.86 -15.84 -2.04
CA THR A 169 -12.44 -16.92 -2.86
C THR A 169 -11.47 -17.47 -3.89
N GLY A 170 -10.41 -16.73 -4.25
CA GLY A 170 -9.51 -17.06 -5.35
C GLY A 170 -10.13 -16.86 -6.74
N GLU A 171 -11.37 -16.32 -6.83
CA GLU A 171 -12.04 -16.05 -8.10
C GLU A 171 -11.40 -14.87 -8.82
N CYS A 172 -11.09 -15.02 -10.10
CA CYS A 172 -10.70 -13.92 -10.97
C CYS A 172 -11.96 -13.12 -11.36
N VAL A 173 -12.16 -11.96 -10.71
CA VAL A 173 -13.36 -11.14 -10.84
C VAL A 173 -13.21 -10.07 -11.92
N LEU A 174 -12.02 -9.47 -12.02
CA LEU A 174 -11.71 -8.38 -12.96
C LEU A 174 -10.49 -8.74 -13.79
N SER A 175 -10.41 -8.20 -15.01
CA SER A 175 -9.20 -8.32 -15.82
C SER A 175 -8.05 -7.47 -15.22
N ASP A 176 -6.82 -7.91 -15.40
CA ASP A 176 -5.60 -7.20 -14.98
C ASP A 176 -5.50 -5.80 -15.63
N GLU A 177 -5.92 -5.67 -16.88
CA GLU A 177 -6.01 -4.38 -17.58
C GLU A 177 -7.00 -3.43 -16.91
N ALA A 178 -8.20 -3.90 -16.55
CA ALA A 178 -9.20 -3.11 -15.86
C ALA A 178 -8.70 -2.64 -14.49
N VAL A 179 -8.02 -3.52 -13.75
CA VAL A 179 -7.43 -3.18 -12.46
C VAL A 179 -6.34 -2.12 -12.61
N ARG A 180 -5.38 -2.31 -13.52
CA ARG A 180 -4.31 -1.35 -13.78
C ARG A 180 -4.86 0.03 -14.10
N ASN A 181 -5.83 0.11 -15.02
CA ASN A 181 -6.44 1.37 -15.42
C ASN A 181 -7.22 2.02 -14.27
N THR A 182 -7.92 1.22 -13.47
CA THR A 182 -8.64 1.70 -12.28
C THR A 182 -7.69 2.29 -11.24
N LEU A 183 -6.62 1.60 -10.91
CA LEU A 183 -5.63 2.08 -9.94
C LEU A 183 -4.92 3.35 -10.43
N SER A 184 -4.63 3.46 -11.73
CA SER A 184 -4.05 4.66 -12.33
C SER A 184 -4.96 5.88 -12.17
N LEU A 185 -6.25 5.72 -12.47
CA LEU A 185 -7.25 6.79 -12.32
C LEU A 185 -7.56 7.12 -10.86
N MET A 186 -7.55 6.13 -9.96
CA MET A 186 -7.66 6.39 -8.52
C MET A 186 -6.48 7.21 -8.00
N HIS A 187 -5.26 6.95 -8.51
CA HIS A 187 -4.07 7.69 -8.12
C HIS A 187 -4.12 9.15 -8.54
N SER A 188 -4.53 9.43 -9.78
CA SER A 188 -4.55 10.78 -10.35
C SER A 188 -5.80 11.60 -10.02
N CYS A 189 -6.97 10.95 -9.83
CA CYS A 189 -8.27 11.62 -9.79
C CYS A 189 -9.17 11.20 -8.61
N GLY A 190 -8.70 10.30 -7.71
CA GLY A 190 -9.59 9.63 -6.76
C GLY A 190 -9.97 10.45 -5.53
N MET A 191 -9.24 11.50 -5.19
CA MET A 191 -9.39 12.26 -3.94
C MET A 191 -9.93 13.70 -4.17
N TYR A 192 -10.80 13.86 -5.16
CA TYR A 192 -11.34 15.16 -5.57
C TYR A 192 -10.21 16.15 -5.92
N ASP A 193 -10.35 17.42 -5.56
CA ASP A 193 -9.34 18.46 -5.82
C ASP A 193 -8.04 18.25 -5.04
N PHE A 194 -8.05 17.35 -4.06
CA PHE A 194 -6.89 16.96 -3.24
C PHE A 194 -6.06 15.82 -3.85
N SER A 195 -6.42 15.32 -5.03
CA SER A 195 -5.77 14.13 -5.62
C SER A 195 -4.27 14.31 -5.83
N GLY A 196 -3.83 15.45 -6.33
CA GLY A 196 -2.40 15.74 -6.55
C GLY A 196 -1.61 15.81 -5.24
N GLU A 197 -2.15 16.48 -4.22
CA GLU A 197 -1.53 16.59 -2.92
C GLU A 197 -1.53 15.23 -2.17
N PHE A 198 -2.60 14.45 -2.33
CA PHE A 198 -2.66 13.09 -1.80
C PHE A 198 -1.63 12.18 -2.48
N ALA A 199 -1.47 12.27 -3.79
CA ALA A 199 -0.43 11.54 -4.52
C ALA A 199 0.99 11.93 -4.08
N PHE A 200 1.22 13.21 -3.72
CA PHE A 200 2.49 13.69 -3.21
C PHE A 200 2.80 13.17 -1.79
N HIS A 201 1.82 13.18 -0.89
CA HIS A 201 2.05 12.81 0.51
C HIS A 201 1.88 11.31 0.80
N VAL A 202 0.95 10.65 0.10
CA VAL A 202 0.59 9.24 0.35
C VAL A 202 1.06 8.34 -0.78
N GLY A 203 0.97 8.81 -2.03
CA GLY A 203 1.50 8.11 -3.20
C GLY A 203 0.82 6.78 -3.52
N LEU A 204 -0.42 6.57 -3.09
CA LEU A 204 -1.19 5.34 -3.28
C LEU A 204 -2.52 5.62 -4.01
N PRO A 205 -3.03 4.66 -4.80
CA PRO A 205 -4.37 4.74 -5.34
C PRO A 205 -5.45 4.79 -4.24
N ALA A 206 -6.31 5.81 -4.29
CA ALA A 206 -7.39 5.96 -3.32
C ALA A 206 -8.65 6.55 -3.95
N LYS A 207 -9.81 6.34 -3.32
CA LYS A 207 -11.07 7.01 -3.67
C LYS A 207 -11.79 7.49 -2.43
N SER A 208 -12.10 8.77 -2.40
CA SER A 208 -12.87 9.42 -1.34
C SER A 208 -14.37 9.42 -1.64
N ALA A 209 -15.18 9.41 -0.58
CA ALA A 209 -16.62 9.55 -0.65
C ALA A 209 -17.16 10.51 0.41
N VAL A 210 -18.26 11.20 0.09
CA VAL A 210 -18.94 12.12 1.03
C VAL A 210 -19.57 11.42 2.24
N SER A 211 -19.65 10.09 2.25
CA SER A 211 -19.96 9.30 3.44
C SER A 211 -18.87 9.34 4.51
N GLY A 212 -17.71 9.88 4.19
CA GLY A 212 -16.50 9.81 5.03
C GLY A 212 -15.69 8.54 4.83
N ALA A 213 -16.00 7.77 3.78
CA ALA A 213 -15.23 6.59 3.41
C ALA A 213 -14.02 6.94 2.53
N ILE A 214 -12.94 6.19 2.70
CA ILE A 214 -11.78 6.16 1.79
C ILE A 214 -11.48 4.70 1.47
N LEU A 215 -11.55 4.37 0.18
CA LEU A 215 -11.07 3.12 -0.39
C LEU A 215 -9.61 3.34 -0.79
N LEU A 216 -8.67 2.65 -0.15
CA LEU A 216 -7.23 2.76 -0.42
C LEU A 216 -6.67 1.41 -0.86
N VAL A 217 -5.80 1.43 -1.85
CA VAL A 217 -5.16 0.22 -2.38
C VAL A 217 -3.64 0.34 -2.24
N VAL A 218 -3.02 -0.63 -1.58
CA VAL A 218 -1.56 -0.84 -1.61
C VAL A 218 -1.30 -1.99 -2.58
N PRO A 219 -0.90 -1.70 -3.84
CA PRO A 219 -0.77 -2.73 -4.87
C PRO A 219 0.15 -3.88 -4.43
N ASN A 220 -0.28 -5.12 -4.68
CA ASN A 220 0.41 -6.35 -4.30
C ASN A 220 0.62 -6.57 -2.79
N VAL A 221 -0.05 -5.80 -1.93
CA VAL A 221 0.11 -5.92 -0.47
C VAL A 221 -1.24 -6.06 0.22
N MET A 222 -2.11 -5.04 0.14
CA MET A 222 -3.38 -5.05 0.86
C MET A 222 -4.38 -4.03 0.33
N GLY A 223 -5.65 -4.25 0.65
CA GLY A 223 -6.73 -3.29 0.52
C GLY A 223 -7.15 -2.71 1.87
N VAL A 224 -7.53 -1.44 1.87
CA VAL A 224 -8.00 -0.74 3.07
C VAL A 224 -9.31 -0.04 2.79
N MET A 225 -10.26 -0.14 3.72
CA MET A 225 -11.46 0.68 3.77
C MET A 225 -11.52 1.41 5.11
N CYS A 226 -11.47 2.74 5.08
CA CYS A 226 -11.64 3.59 6.24
C CYS A 226 -13.01 4.24 6.21
N LEU A 227 -13.64 4.40 7.37
CA LEU A 227 -14.86 5.20 7.54
C LEU A 227 -14.68 6.17 8.70
N SER A 228 -14.76 7.46 8.42
CA SER A 228 -14.84 8.51 9.45
C SER A 228 -15.59 9.71 8.89
N PRO A 229 -16.84 9.96 9.33
CA PRO A 229 -17.74 10.95 8.76
C PRO A 229 -17.27 12.40 8.75
N PRO A 230 -16.43 12.91 9.70
CA PRO A 230 -15.96 14.28 9.62
C PRO A 230 -15.15 14.54 8.34
N LEU A 231 -15.62 15.49 7.53
CA LEU A 231 -15.04 15.87 6.25
C LEU A 231 -14.26 17.18 6.35
N ASP A 232 -13.25 17.33 5.50
CA ASP A 232 -12.57 18.60 5.26
C ASP A 232 -13.37 19.47 4.25
N LYS A 233 -12.83 20.64 3.91
CA LYS A 233 -13.43 21.56 2.93
C LYS A 233 -13.49 20.98 1.52
N GLY A 234 -12.63 20.03 1.19
CA GLY A 234 -12.60 19.33 -0.09
C GLY A 234 -13.56 18.15 -0.19
N GLY A 235 -14.24 17.78 0.92
CA GLY A 235 -15.15 16.64 0.98
C GLY A 235 -14.48 15.31 1.32
N ASN A 236 -13.24 15.32 1.76
CA ASN A 236 -12.49 14.13 2.14
C ASN A 236 -12.54 13.90 3.65
N SER A 237 -12.52 12.62 4.07
CA SER A 237 -12.45 12.26 5.48
C SER A 237 -11.17 12.75 6.13
N THR A 238 -11.26 13.69 7.07
CA THR A 238 -10.11 14.30 7.76
C THR A 238 -9.25 13.25 8.48
N ARG A 239 -9.91 12.35 9.24
CA ARG A 239 -9.19 11.27 9.94
C ARG A 239 -8.71 10.18 9.00
N GLY A 240 -9.45 9.93 7.90
CA GLY A 240 -9.05 8.99 6.87
C GLY A 240 -7.78 9.41 6.16
N ILE A 241 -7.64 10.70 5.80
CA ILE A 241 -6.38 11.26 5.25
C ILE A 241 -5.25 11.11 6.26
N GLY A 242 -5.45 11.51 7.52
CA GLY A 242 -4.43 11.37 8.57
C GLY A 242 -3.97 9.92 8.75
N PHE A 243 -4.91 8.96 8.70
CA PHE A 243 -4.58 7.53 8.72
C PHE A 243 -3.70 7.13 7.52
N CYS A 244 -4.04 7.57 6.29
CA CYS A 244 -3.26 7.24 5.10
C CYS A 244 -1.84 7.82 5.17
N GLN A 245 -1.68 9.04 5.67
CA GLN A 245 -0.37 9.67 5.88
C GLN A 245 0.46 8.93 6.94
N GLU A 246 -0.15 8.55 8.06
CA GLU A 246 0.52 7.77 9.10
C GLU A 246 0.93 6.39 8.58
N LEU A 247 0.06 5.74 7.79
CA LEU A 247 0.35 4.43 7.20
C LEU A 247 1.64 4.47 6.35
N VAL A 248 1.79 5.46 5.48
CA VAL A 248 2.99 5.58 4.63
C VAL A 248 4.20 6.16 5.37
N SER A 249 4.00 6.78 6.53
CA SER A 249 5.11 7.19 7.40
C SER A 249 5.76 5.99 8.09
N LEU A 250 4.96 5.00 8.48
CA LEU A 250 5.39 3.79 9.17
C LEU A 250 5.84 2.67 8.21
N PHE A 251 5.16 2.55 7.08
CA PHE A 251 5.40 1.48 6.11
C PHE A 251 5.94 2.02 4.79
N ASN A 252 6.76 1.21 4.13
CA ASN A 252 7.39 1.51 2.84
C ASN A 252 6.40 1.33 1.68
N PHE A 253 5.28 2.07 1.68
CA PHE A 253 4.18 1.89 0.75
C PHE A 253 4.05 2.98 -0.30
N HIS A 254 4.64 4.16 -0.07
CA HIS A 254 4.61 5.22 -1.08
C HIS A 254 5.24 4.74 -2.39
N ASN A 255 4.62 5.01 -3.54
CA ASN A 255 5.08 4.52 -4.84
C ASN A 255 6.55 4.84 -5.17
N TYR A 256 7.07 5.92 -4.60
CA TYR A 256 8.46 6.36 -4.79
C TYR A 256 9.37 6.08 -3.59
N ASP A 257 8.91 5.31 -2.59
CA ASP A 257 9.79 4.84 -1.53
C ASP A 257 10.85 3.87 -2.09
N ASN A 258 12.09 4.03 -1.61
CA ASN A 258 13.17 3.14 -2.03
C ASN A 258 13.04 1.77 -1.36
N LEU A 259 12.63 0.78 -2.13
CA LEU A 259 12.41 -0.59 -1.65
C LEU A 259 13.70 -1.31 -1.23
N LEU A 260 14.85 -0.91 -1.78
CA LEU A 260 16.13 -1.60 -1.55
C LEU A 260 16.88 -1.04 -0.33
N HIS A 261 16.74 0.25 -0.04
CA HIS A 261 17.55 0.96 0.97
C HIS A 261 16.74 1.65 2.06
N CYS A 262 15.43 1.40 2.18
CA CYS A 262 14.62 1.97 3.24
C CYS A 262 14.82 1.18 4.55
N THR A 263 15.53 1.80 5.50
CA THR A 263 15.89 1.19 6.79
C THR A 263 15.00 1.64 7.94
N ARG A 264 14.22 2.71 7.74
CA ARG A 264 13.42 3.33 8.79
C ARG A 264 11.96 2.92 8.79
N LYS A 265 11.44 2.45 7.65
CA LYS A 265 10.04 2.05 7.50
C LYS A 265 9.92 0.53 7.46
N MET A 266 8.83 0.02 8.02
CA MET A 266 8.48 -1.39 7.93
C MET A 266 8.05 -1.75 6.49
N ASP A 267 8.40 -2.94 6.03
CA ASP A 267 7.95 -3.45 4.72
C ASP A 267 7.51 -4.91 4.84
N PRO A 268 6.20 -5.19 4.90
CA PRO A 268 5.70 -6.55 5.02
C PRO A 268 6.03 -7.44 3.83
N ARG A 269 6.44 -6.88 2.69
CA ARG A 269 6.91 -7.64 1.52
C ARG A 269 8.30 -8.27 1.76
N ARG A 270 9.05 -7.78 2.74
CA ARG A 270 10.40 -8.25 3.10
C ARG A 270 10.40 -9.31 4.19
N GLU A 271 9.31 -9.49 4.93
CA GLU A 271 9.23 -10.39 6.10
C GLU A 271 8.90 -11.85 5.78
N GLY A 272 9.10 -12.29 4.55
CA GLY A 272 9.06 -13.72 4.23
C GLY A 272 10.34 -14.42 4.75
N ILE A 273 10.18 -15.57 5.40
CA ILE A 273 11.28 -16.44 5.90
C ILE A 273 12.33 -16.69 4.80
N GLU A 274 11.92 -16.76 3.52
CA GLU A 274 12.82 -16.93 2.38
C GLU A 274 13.75 -15.73 2.16
N VAL A 275 13.28 -14.50 2.37
CA VAL A 275 14.10 -13.29 2.18
C VAL A 275 15.13 -13.20 3.30
N ARG A 276 14.77 -13.53 4.53
CA ARG A 276 15.70 -13.56 5.68
C ARG A 276 16.80 -14.60 5.47
N ASN A 277 16.45 -15.81 5.07
CA ASN A 277 17.41 -16.88 4.78
C ASN A 277 18.34 -16.51 3.62
N LYS A 278 17.81 -15.96 2.52
CA LYS A 278 18.61 -15.50 1.37
C LYS A 278 19.56 -14.37 1.76
N THR A 279 19.14 -13.47 2.62
CA THR A 279 19.93 -12.34 3.12
C THR A 279 21.10 -12.82 3.98
N VAL A 280 20.85 -13.75 4.92
CA VAL A 280 21.89 -14.38 5.74
C VAL A 280 22.89 -15.15 4.88
N VAL A 281 22.41 -15.98 3.95
CA VAL A 281 23.28 -16.73 3.02
C VAL A 281 24.16 -15.78 2.21
N ASN A 282 23.63 -14.70 1.67
CA ASN A 282 24.43 -13.73 0.91
C ASN A 282 25.49 -13.03 1.79
N LEU A 283 25.13 -12.68 3.05
CA LEU A 283 26.07 -12.08 4.00
C LEU A 283 27.24 -13.03 4.31
N LEU A 284 26.92 -14.29 4.63
CA LEU A 284 27.91 -15.31 4.95
C LEU A 284 28.76 -15.67 3.72
N PHE A 285 28.16 -15.72 2.53
CA PHE A 285 28.88 -16.00 1.30
C PHE A 285 29.85 -14.86 0.92
N ALA A 286 29.46 -13.60 1.14
CA ALA A 286 30.36 -12.46 0.95
C ALA A 286 31.54 -12.50 1.94
N ALA A 287 31.29 -12.92 3.20
CA ALA A 287 32.34 -13.13 4.18
C ALA A 287 33.26 -14.30 3.81
N TYR A 288 32.71 -15.40 3.29
CA TYR A 288 33.44 -16.57 2.81
C TYR A 288 34.38 -16.23 1.61
N SER A 289 33.82 -15.47 0.65
CA SER A 289 34.59 -15.11 -0.59
C SER A 289 35.51 -13.91 -0.41
N GLY A 290 35.54 -13.27 0.76
CA GLY A 290 36.36 -12.09 1.01
C GLY A 290 35.84 -10.82 0.29
N ASP A 291 34.56 -10.80 -0.18
CA ASP A 291 33.99 -9.66 -0.90
C ASP A 291 33.63 -8.51 0.05
N ILE A 292 34.64 -7.72 0.39
CA ILE A 292 34.47 -6.53 1.23
C ILE A 292 33.53 -5.49 0.61
N SER A 293 33.44 -5.43 -0.73
CA SER A 293 32.55 -4.50 -1.42
C SER A 293 31.08 -4.87 -1.23
N ALA A 294 30.74 -6.15 -1.27
CA ALA A 294 29.41 -6.64 -0.93
C ALA A 294 29.06 -6.37 0.53
N LEU A 295 29.99 -6.64 1.47
CA LEU A 295 29.78 -6.40 2.90
C LEU A 295 29.57 -4.92 3.21
N ARG A 296 30.30 -4.02 2.56
CA ARG A 296 30.09 -2.56 2.69
C ARG A 296 28.68 -2.16 2.19
N ARG A 297 28.23 -2.71 1.06
CA ARG A 297 26.85 -2.46 0.58
C ARG A 297 25.81 -2.95 1.56
N PHE A 298 26.01 -4.13 2.17
CA PHE A 298 25.11 -4.66 3.19
C PHE A 298 25.08 -3.78 4.44
N ALA A 299 26.22 -3.34 4.94
CA ALA A 299 26.29 -2.42 6.07
C ALA A 299 25.65 -1.06 5.78
N LEU A 300 25.85 -0.49 4.58
CA LEU A 300 25.20 0.76 4.15
C LEU A 300 23.69 0.61 3.98
N SER A 301 23.20 -0.58 3.66
CA SER A 301 21.76 -0.87 3.64
C SER A 301 21.15 -1.13 5.03
N ALA A 302 21.93 -0.87 6.09
CA ALA A 302 21.60 -1.12 7.49
C ALA A 302 21.15 -2.57 7.77
N MET A 303 21.75 -3.51 7.05
CA MET A 303 21.59 -4.92 7.37
C MET A 303 22.25 -5.19 8.72
N ASP A 304 21.60 -6.00 9.54
CA ASP A 304 22.21 -6.52 10.77
C ASP A 304 23.38 -7.44 10.40
N MET A 305 24.61 -6.99 10.67
CA MET A 305 25.84 -7.72 10.34
C MET A 305 26.15 -8.84 11.33
N GLU A 306 25.34 -9.00 12.41
CA GLU A 306 25.41 -10.09 13.38
C GLU A 306 24.42 -11.23 13.09
N GLN A 307 23.74 -11.22 11.94
CA GLN A 307 22.82 -12.28 11.55
C GLN A 307 23.50 -13.63 11.57
N LYS A 308 22.76 -14.63 12.06
CA LYS A 308 23.24 -16.00 12.26
C LYS A 308 22.56 -16.94 11.27
N ASP A 309 23.32 -17.90 10.79
CA ASP A 309 22.77 -19.04 10.08
C ASP A 309 22.11 -20.04 11.07
N TYR A 310 21.71 -21.17 10.54
CA TYR A 310 21.07 -22.22 11.32
C TYR A 310 22.04 -22.89 12.33
N ASP A 311 23.35 -22.80 12.12
CA ASP A 311 24.42 -23.25 13.02
C ASP A 311 24.86 -22.15 14.00
N SER A 312 24.15 -21.02 14.04
CA SER A 312 24.46 -19.82 14.83
C SER A 312 25.80 -19.17 14.45
N ARG A 313 26.32 -19.46 13.27
CA ARG A 313 27.54 -18.83 12.73
C ARG A 313 27.22 -17.46 12.15
N THR A 314 28.09 -16.50 12.39
CA THR A 314 28.04 -15.13 11.86
C THR A 314 29.05 -14.94 10.74
N ALA A 315 28.92 -13.80 10.02
CA ALA A 315 29.94 -13.41 9.03
C ALA A 315 31.34 -13.34 9.62
N LEU A 316 31.48 -12.98 10.90
CA LEU A 316 32.78 -12.94 11.59
C LEU A 316 33.38 -14.35 11.75
N HIS A 317 32.61 -15.38 12.09
CA HIS A 317 33.08 -16.76 12.16
C HIS A 317 33.61 -17.22 10.78
N VAL A 318 32.85 -16.98 9.72
CA VAL A 318 33.20 -17.42 8.38
C VAL A 318 34.45 -16.70 7.87
N ALA A 319 34.51 -15.37 8.01
CA ALA A 319 35.67 -14.59 7.59
C ALA A 319 36.93 -14.98 8.38
N ALA A 320 36.79 -15.32 9.66
CA ALA A 320 37.91 -15.76 10.51
C ALA A 320 38.42 -17.16 10.12
N ALA A 321 37.51 -18.07 9.79
CA ALA A 321 37.86 -19.41 9.31
C ALA A 321 38.58 -19.40 7.97
N GLU A 322 38.19 -18.48 7.06
CA GLU A 322 38.82 -18.33 5.73
C GLU A 322 40.06 -17.41 5.73
N GLY A 323 40.37 -16.75 6.86
CA GLY A 323 41.56 -15.91 7.00
C GLY A 323 41.48 -14.55 6.29
N HIS A 324 40.27 -14.05 6.00
CA HIS A 324 40.06 -12.77 5.29
C HIS A 324 40.26 -11.57 6.22
N LEU A 325 41.52 -11.17 6.47
CA LEU A 325 41.92 -10.14 7.41
C LEU A 325 41.14 -8.80 7.21
N GLU A 326 41.02 -8.32 5.97
CA GLU A 326 40.36 -7.06 5.67
C GLU A 326 38.85 -7.13 5.95
N VAL A 327 38.24 -8.28 5.72
CA VAL A 327 36.82 -8.52 6.08
C VAL A 327 36.64 -8.54 7.59
N VAL A 328 37.49 -9.29 8.30
CA VAL A 328 37.46 -9.32 9.77
C VAL A 328 37.63 -7.92 10.35
N LYS A 329 38.63 -7.17 9.86
CA LYS A 329 38.86 -5.79 10.26
C LYS A 329 37.64 -4.90 10.04
N PHE A 330 37.00 -4.98 8.87
CA PHE A 330 35.79 -4.22 8.58
C PHE A 330 34.63 -4.58 9.54
N LEU A 331 34.42 -5.86 9.81
CA LEU A 331 33.35 -6.32 10.71
C LEU A 331 33.58 -5.86 12.14
N VAL A 332 34.79 -5.90 12.66
CA VAL A 332 35.09 -5.54 14.05
C VAL A 332 35.22 -4.02 14.24
N GLU A 333 35.94 -3.31 13.36
CA GLU A 333 36.20 -1.87 13.52
C GLU A 333 35.05 -0.98 13.04
N ALA A 334 34.49 -1.28 11.84
CA ALA A 334 33.44 -0.45 11.23
C ALA A 334 32.03 -0.87 11.68
N CYS A 335 31.75 -2.18 11.68
CA CYS A 335 30.42 -2.69 12.04
C CYS A 335 30.28 -2.95 13.56
N ARG A 336 31.38 -3.01 14.31
CA ARG A 336 31.45 -3.22 15.77
C ARG A 336 30.67 -4.45 16.24
N VAL A 337 30.79 -5.55 15.48
CA VAL A 337 30.13 -6.81 15.81
C VAL A 337 30.66 -7.43 17.09
N ASN A 338 29.80 -8.17 17.80
CA ASN A 338 30.19 -8.83 19.04
C ASN A 338 31.17 -10.01 18.76
N PRO A 339 32.43 -9.97 19.26
CA PRO A 339 33.43 -11.01 18.98
C PRO A 339 33.25 -12.28 19.81
N PHE A 340 32.30 -12.29 20.78
CA PHE A 340 32.07 -13.41 21.70
C PHE A 340 30.83 -14.22 21.34
N VAL A 341 30.22 -14.00 20.18
CA VAL A 341 29.12 -14.80 19.69
C VAL A 341 29.60 -16.24 19.51
N LYS A 342 28.83 -17.20 20.06
CA LYS A 342 29.13 -18.63 19.96
C LYS A 342 28.25 -19.28 18.90
N ASP A 343 28.88 -20.15 18.11
CA ASP A 343 28.18 -21.06 17.22
C ASP A 343 27.53 -22.23 17.99
N ARG A 344 26.88 -23.17 17.29
CA ARG A 344 26.21 -24.34 17.89
C ARG A 344 27.17 -25.31 18.58
N TRP A 345 28.43 -25.25 18.27
CA TRP A 345 29.47 -26.11 18.92
C TRP A 345 30.16 -25.39 20.08
N GLY A 346 29.82 -24.13 20.33
CA GLY A 346 30.37 -23.32 21.40
C GLY A 346 31.62 -22.54 21.05
N ASN A 347 32.05 -22.56 19.77
CA ASN A 347 33.22 -21.82 19.25
C ASN A 347 32.89 -20.36 18.99
N ILE A 348 33.85 -19.49 19.19
CA ILE A 348 33.83 -18.08 18.76
C ILE A 348 34.72 -17.91 17.52
N ALA A 349 34.61 -16.77 16.83
CA ALA A 349 35.41 -16.51 15.63
C ALA A 349 36.95 -16.61 15.83
N LEU A 350 37.43 -16.32 17.04
CA LEU A 350 38.84 -16.51 17.41
C LEU A 350 39.28 -17.99 17.40
N ASP A 351 38.37 -18.89 17.82
CA ASP A 351 38.64 -20.34 17.82
C ASP A 351 38.76 -20.84 16.37
N ASP A 352 37.89 -20.39 15.46
CA ASP A 352 37.98 -20.71 14.04
C ASP A 352 39.32 -20.22 13.43
N ALA A 353 39.69 -18.95 13.65
CA ALA A 353 40.95 -18.41 13.15
C ALA A 353 42.17 -19.18 13.70
N THR A 354 42.11 -19.64 14.94
CA THR A 354 43.16 -20.42 15.58
C THR A 354 43.23 -21.84 14.99
N GLN A 355 42.09 -22.48 14.79
CA GLN A 355 41.98 -23.82 14.22
C GLN A 355 42.57 -23.90 12.80
N PHE A 356 42.27 -22.86 11.99
CA PHE A 356 42.75 -22.78 10.60
C PHE A 356 44.11 -22.05 10.44
N ASN A 357 44.75 -21.70 11.58
CA ASN A 357 46.12 -21.13 11.64
C ASN A 357 46.26 -19.75 10.94
N HIS A 358 45.26 -18.90 10.99
CA HIS A 358 45.28 -17.54 10.44
C HIS A 358 45.82 -16.54 11.48
N LEU A 359 47.16 -16.52 11.67
CA LEU A 359 47.82 -15.81 12.77
C LEU A 359 47.55 -14.29 12.82
N GLU A 360 47.45 -13.63 11.66
CA GLU A 360 47.12 -12.19 11.61
C GLU A 360 45.70 -11.92 12.07
N VAL A 361 44.75 -12.76 11.69
CA VAL A 361 43.36 -12.68 12.14
C VAL A 361 43.26 -12.96 13.65
N VAL A 362 43.98 -13.97 14.15
CA VAL A 362 44.04 -14.29 15.59
C VAL A 362 44.53 -13.08 16.39
N LYS A 363 45.60 -12.41 15.92
CA LYS A 363 46.11 -11.21 16.60
C LYS A 363 45.06 -10.09 16.63
N LEU A 364 44.47 -9.77 15.47
CA LEU A 364 43.46 -8.73 15.37
C LEU A 364 42.23 -9.00 16.29
N LEU A 365 41.75 -10.25 16.29
CA LEU A 365 40.58 -10.60 17.11
C LEU A 365 40.88 -10.55 18.61
N LYS A 366 42.09 -10.91 19.05
CA LYS A 366 42.50 -10.76 20.46
C LYS A 366 42.55 -9.30 20.88
N ASP A 367 43.24 -8.46 20.09
CA ASP A 367 43.34 -7.02 20.36
C ASP A 367 41.94 -6.37 20.42
N TYR A 368 41.02 -6.79 19.53
CA TYR A 368 39.65 -6.30 19.51
C TYR A 368 38.82 -6.80 20.72
N GLN A 369 38.94 -8.07 21.11
CA GLN A 369 38.28 -8.62 22.28
C GLN A 369 38.65 -7.90 23.56
N ASP A 370 39.93 -7.58 23.74
CA ASP A 370 40.42 -6.82 24.91
C ASP A 370 39.83 -5.38 24.91
N ALA A 371 39.80 -4.73 23.76
CA ALA A 371 39.19 -3.39 23.62
C ALA A 371 37.67 -3.41 23.85
N TYR A 372 36.98 -4.44 23.38
CA TYR A 372 35.53 -4.62 23.53
C TYR A 372 35.13 -4.79 25.01
N ILE A 373 35.90 -5.57 25.79
CA ILE A 373 35.70 -5.75 27.24
C ILE A 373 35.92 -4.43 27.98
N LEU A 374 36.98 -3.69 27.64
CA LEU A 374 37.29 -2.39 28.28
C LEU A 374 36.20 -1.34 27.98
N GLY A 375 35.72 -1.28 26.75
CA GLY A 375 34.62 -0.40 26.33
C GLY A 375 33.31 -0.71 27.01
N SER A 376 32.98 -2.00 27.18
CA SER A 376 31.77 -2.44 27.86
C SER A 376 31.79 -2.16 29.38
N SER A 377 32.96 -2.26 30.00
CA SER A 377 33.13 -1.93 31.45
C SER A 377 33.03 -0.44 31.73
N GLN A 378 33.52 0.40 30.82
CA GLN A 378 33.36 1.88 30.91
C GLN A 378 31.90 2.31 30.69
N ALA A 379 31.21 1.73 29.73
CA ALA A 379 29.79 2.00 29.50
C ALA A 379 28.89 1.57 30.66
N ARG A 380 29.16 0.42 31.31
CA ARG A 380 28.48 0.01 32.56
C ARG A 380 28.72 0.96 33.71
N LYS A 381 29.97 1.39 33.94
CA LYS A 381 30.30 2.39 34.98
C LYS A 381 29.62 3.73 34.73
N ALA A 382 29.53 4.18 33.47
CA ALA A 382 28.82 5.41 33.11
C ALA A 382 27.31 5.31 33.37
N ALA A 383 26.69 4.15 33.06
CA ALA A 383 25.27 3.91 33.32
C ALA A 383 24.96 3.81 34.83
N GLU A 384 25.83 3.17 35.61
CA GLU A 384 25.71 3.11 37.07
C GLU A 384 25.85 4.48 37.75
N ASN A 385 26.73 5.35 37.24
CA ASN A 385 26.88 6.70 37.75
C ASN A 385 25.65 7.58 37.39
N LEU A 386 25.11 7.48 36.19
CA LEU A 386 23.86 8.18 35.79
C LEU A 386 22.66 7.72 36.65
N SER A 387 22.58 6.43 37.00
CA SER A 387 21.51 5.92 37.87
C SER A 387 21.66 6.41 39.32
N LYS A 388 22.88 6.59 39.83
CA LYS A 388 23.14 7.15 41.16
C LYS A 388 22.83 8.65 41.23
N GLU A 389 23.24 9.44 40.24
CA GLU A 389 22.92 10.87 40.18
C GLU A 389 21.41 11.13 40.07
N ASN A 390 20.65 10.27 39.35
CA ASN A 390 19.20 10.38 39.32
C ASN A 390 18.50 9.97 40.63
N LEU A 391 19.07 9.05 41.41
CA LEU A 391 18.54 8.71 42.74
C LEU A 391 18.84 9.82 43.79
N GLU A 392 19.99 10.44 43.73
CA GLU A 392 20.38 11.56 44.66
C GLU A 392 19.63 12.86 44.33
N SER A 393 19.10 13.04 43.13
CA SER A 393 18.25 14.18 42.74
C SER A 393 16.77 14.03 43.10
N MET A 394 16.35 12.87 43.60
CA MET A 394 14.95 12.54 43.96
C MET A 394 14.77 12.43 45.51
N VAL A 395 15.80 12.71 46.29
CA VAL A 395 15.77 12.84 47.77
C VAL A 395 16.01 14.30 48.15
#